data_aa6614a6109d0c7476443eaa5e4db261
#
_entry.id   aa6614a6109d0c7476443eaa5e4db261
#
_cell.length_a   1.000
_cell.length_b   1.000
_cell.length_c   1.000
_cell.angle_alpha   90.00
_cell.angle_beta   90.00
_cell.angle_gamma   90.00
#
_symmetry.space_group_name_H-M   'P 1'
#
loop_
_entity.id
_entity.type
_entity.pdbx_description
1 polymer ?
#
loop_
_entity_poly.entity_id
_entity_poly.type
_entity_poly.pdbx_seq_one_letter_code
_entity_poly.pdbx_strand_id
1 'polypeptide(L)'
;MPVSFVTLPVELVYRILDYQSDITIIFSMRNVCQRFNAIVESYDRYQTITTLNLRWYEIRGIGTQHLANVLRNNTTLTTLNLGLNKIGDVGAQHLADVLRTNTTLTALNLFYNQIGDVGAHHLTDVLRTNTILTTLNLDRNEIGAAGAQHIADGLQNNTTLATLNLKRNQIGDVGVQHLADALRTNMALTTLSLGWNGIGNIGALYLADVLRNNTTLTILNLERNRIEDVGVQHLADALRTNTTLMTLNLGLNVIGNVGAHHLADVLRTNTTLTTLNLENNHIEAVGGQHLADALRNNTHTTKLYIVVAHCLEWDVF
;
A
#
# COMPACT_ATOMS: atom_id res chain seq x y z
N MET A 1 1.85 42.88 34.62
CA MET A 1 0.97 41.79 34.25
C MET A 1 1.76 40.76 33.48
N PRO A 2 1.65 39.47 33.74
CA PRO A 2 2.35 38.48 32.95
C PRO A 2 1.83 38.59 31.50
N VAL A 3 2.75 38.67 30.55
CA VAL A 3 2.43 38.70 29.12
C VAL A 3 1.87 37.35 28.76
N SER A 4 0.59 37.30 28.40
CA SER A 4 -0.10 36.08 27.97
C SER A 4 0.08 35.94 26.45
N PHE A 5 0.23 34.71 25.96
CA PHE A 5 0.21 34.40 24.52
C PHE A 5 -1.00 35.01 23.79
N VAL A 6 -2.11 35.19 24.50
CA VAL A 6 -3.35 35.78 23.95
C VAL A 6 -3.21 37.27 23.64
N THR A 7 -2.23 37.96 24.23
CA THR A 7 -2.01 39.41 24.09
C THR A 7 -0.79 39.77 23.26
N LEU A 8 0.01 38.77 22.83
CA LEU A 8 1.18 39.02 22.00
C LEU A 8 0.78 39.57 20.62
N PRO A 9 1.58 40.52 20.06
CA PRO A 9 1.46 40.90 18.65
C PRO A 9 1.60 39.68 17.73
N VAL A 10 0.88 39.69 16.60
CA VAL A 10 0.86 38.57 15.62
C VAL A 10 2.27 38.26 15.10
N GLU A 11 3.07 39.29 14.87
CA GLU A 11 4.44 39.16 14.35
C GLU A 11 5.36 38.42 15.35
N LEU A 12 5.14 38.63 16.66
CA LEU A 12 5.91 37.89 17.69
C LEU A 12 5.42 36.44 17.80
N VAL A 13 4.13 36.16 17.59
CA VAL A 13 3.61 34.81 17.53
C VAL A 13 4.21 34.06 16.34
N TYR A 14 4.28 34.68 15.15
CA TYR A 14 4.92 34.08 13.98
C TYR A 14 6.40 33.75 14.23
N ARG A 15 7.17 34.66 14.85
CA ARG A 15 8.56 34.37 15.24
C ARG A 15 8.68 33.19 16.19
N ILE A 16 7.76 33.02 17.13
CA ILE A 16 7.74 31.87 18.03
C ILE A 16 7.43 30.58 17.22
N LEU A 17 6.48 30.64 16.30
CA LEU A 17 6.12 29.52 15.44
C LEU A 17 7.28 29.10 14.52
N ASP A 18 8.13 30.03 14.07
CA ASP A 18 9.31 29.73 13.27
C ASP A 18 10.31 28.80 13.97
N TYR A 19 10.35 28.82 15.30
CA TYR A 19 11.22 27.96 16.12
C TYR A 19 10.53 26.65 16.58
N GLN A 20 9.24 26.46 16.26
CA GLN A 20 8.51 25.25 16.64
C GLN A 20 8.50 24.23 15.51
N SER A 21 8.42 22.96 15.86
CA SER A 21 8.15 21.92 14.86
C SER A 21 6.71 22.03 14.33
N ASP A 22 6.49 21.59 13.10
CA ASP A 22 5.16 21.55 12.51
C ASP A 22 4.16 20.79 13.39
N ILE A 23 4.64 19.77 14.09
CA ILE A 23 3.87 18.98 15.05
C ILE A 23 3.46 19.79 16.26
N THR A 24 4.37 20.56 16.84
CA THR A 24 4.07 21.43 17.98
C THR A 24 3.01 22.46 17.59
N ILE A 25 3.09 23.01 16.39
CA ILE A 25 2.11 23.95 15.86
C ILE A 25 0.74 23.28 15.70
N ILE A 26 0.71 22.10 15.08
CA ILE A 26 -0.54 21.37 14.76
C ILE A 26 -1.25 20.87 16.02
N PHE A 27 -0.51 20.23 16.95
CA PHE A 27 -1.14 19.52 18.08
C PHE A 27 -1.18 20.29 19.38
N SER A 28 -0.18 21.13 19.64
CA SER A 28 -0.05 21.79 20.94
C SER A 28 -0.50 23.24 20.93
N MET A 29 -0.36 23.93 19.81
CA MET A 29 -0.67 25.36 19.72
C MET A 29 -2.03 25.65 19.14
N ARG A 30 -2.60 24.72 18.37
CA ARG A 30 -3.99 24.81 17.89
C ARG A 30 -4.94 24.44 19.03
N ASN A 31 -6.09 25.11 19.10
CA ASN A 31 -7.11 24.99 20.16
C ASN A 31 -6.78 25.67 21.51
N VAL A 32 -5.76 26.49 21.58
CA VAL A 32 -5.50 27.31 22.78
C VAL A 32 -6.60 28.38 22.94
N CYS A 33 -6.96 29.07 21.88
CA CYS A 33 -8.10 29.98 21.80
C CYS A 33 -8.42 30.33 20.32
N GLN A 34 -9.60 30.89 20.06
CA GLN A 34 -10.02 31.27 18.69
C GLN A 34 -9.03 32.20 17.97
N ARG A 35 -8.51 33.21 18.69
CA ARG A 35 -7.50 34.12 18.13
C ARG A 35 -6.22 33.38 17.72
N PHE A 36 -5.76 32.44 18.54
CA PHE A 36 -4.54 31.70 18.25
C PHE A 36 -4.73 30.74 17.07
N ASN A 37 -5.90 30.11 16.97
CA ASN A 37 -6.25 29.29 15.81
C ASN A 37 -6.21 30.13 14.51
N ALA A 38 -6.79 31.32 14.51
CA ALA A 38 -6.76 32.21 13.34
C ALA A 38 -5.33 32.64 12.97
N ILE A 39 -4.44 32.89 13.97
CA ILE A 39 -3.03 33.21 13.74
C ILE A 39 -2.30 31.99 13.11
N VAL A 40 -2.48 30.78 13.66
CA VAL A 40 -1.88 29.57 13.13
C VAL A 40 -2.39 29.26 11.73
N GLU A 41 -3.68 29.48 11.46
CA GLU A 41 -4.28 29.28 10.14
C GLU A 41 -3.77 30.28 9.09
N SER A 42 -3.42 31.50 9.49
CA SER A 42 -2.82 32.52 8.62
C SER A 42 -1.29 32.48 8.54
N TYR A 43 -0.64 31.57 9.26
CA TYR A 43 0.81 31.46 9.27
C TYR A 43 1.31 30.81 7.97
N ASP A 44 2.09 31.54 7.19
CA ASP A 44 2.51 31.19 5.83
C ASP A 44 3.16 29.80 5.75
N ARG A 45 4.03 29.44 6.72
CA ARG A 45 4.68 28.13 6.77
C ARG A 45 3.67 26.99 6.85
N TYR A 46 2.59 27.14 7.63
CA TYR A 46 1.53 26.13 7.74
C TYR A 46 0.73 26.01 6.44
N GLN A 47 0.50 27.11 5.74
CA GLN A 47 -0.22 27.14 4.47
C GLN A 47 0.63 26.63 3.29
N THR A 48 1.95 26.54 3.44
CA THR A 48 2.85 26.06 2.39
C THR A 48 3.27 24.60 2.55
N ILE A 49 2.92 23.95 3.66
CA ILE A 49 3.25 22.53 3.89
C ILE A 49 2.48 21.67 2.89
N THR A 50 3.21 21.02 1.98
CA THR A 50 2.67 20.04 1.04
C THR A 50 2.89 18.60 1.49
N THR A 51 3.90 18.36 2.32
CA THR A 51 4.24 17.04 2.84
C THR A 51 4.39 17.10 4.36
N LEU A 52 3.64 16.26 5.07
CA LEU A 52 3.71 16.18 6.54
C LEU A 52 4.06 14.75 6.95
N ASN A 53 5.18 14.60 7.66
CA ASN A 53 5.63 13.32 8.18
C ASN A 53 5.46 13.28 9.70
N LEU A 54 4.45 12.52 10.14
CA LEU A 54 4.11 12.31 11.55
C LEU A 54 4.37 10.86 11.98
N ARG A 55 5.32 10.17 11.34
CA ARG A 55 5.66 8.78 11.67
C ARG A 55 6.21 8.68 13.09
N TRP A 56 5.69 7.70 13.88
CA TRP A 56 6.20 7.37 15.22
C TRP A 56 5.93 8.43 16.33
N TYR A 57 4.78 9.11 16.29
CA TYR A 57 4.41 10.14 17.28
C TYR A 57 3.37 9.72 18.30
N GLU A 58 3.00 8.43 18.31
CA GLU A 58 1.96 7.88 19.19
C GLU A 58 0.62 8.66 19.16
N ILE A 59 0.22 9.08 17.97
CA ILE A 59 -0.97 9.93 17.75
C ILE A 59 -2.24 9.26 18.27
N ARG A 60 -2.37 7.93 18.09
CA ARG A 60 -3.54 7.15 18.51
C ARG A 60 -4.86 7.70 17.94
N GLY A 61 -6.00 7.07 18.26
CA GLY A 61 -7.32 7.48 17.74
C GLY A 61 -7.70 8.92 18.10
N ILE A 62 -7.46 9.35 19.35
CA ILE A 62 -7.80 10.71 19.82
C ILE A 62 -6.96 11.77 19.10
N GLY A 63 -5.65 11.56 18.96
CA GLY A 63 -4.79 12.48 18.22
C GLY A 63 -5.18 12.56 16.74
N THR A 64 -5.65 11.44 16.19
CA THR A 64 -6.14 11.40 14.80
C THR A 64 -7.41 12.25 14.61
N GLN A 65 -8.28 12.32 15.61
CA GLN A 65 -9.44 13.22 15.60
C GLN A 65 -9.00 14.70 15.49
N HIS A 66 -8.00 15.09 16.26
CA HIS A 66 -7.45 16.45 16.17
C HIS A 66 -6.82 16.73 14.80
N LEU A 67 -6.06 15.77 14.27
CA LEU A 67 -5.49 15.87 12.94
C LEU A 67 -6.57 15.98 11.85
N ALA A 68 -7.64 15.19 11.94
CA ALA A 68 -8.77 15.24 11.02
C ALA A 68 -9.40 16.65 10.99
N ASN A 69 -9.55 17.30 12.14
CA ASN A 69 -10.05 18.68 12.20
C ASN A 69 -9.11 19.67 11.50
N VAL A 70 -7.80 19.46 11.56
CA VAL A 70 -6.80 20.25 10.83
C VAL A 70 -6.92 20.04 9.33
N LEU A 71 -7.00 18.79 8.90
CA LEU A 71 -7.06 18.41 7.49
C LEU A 71 -8.34 18.92 6.78
N ARG A 72 -9.43 19.12 7.53
CA ARG A 72 -10.70 19.58 6.96
C ARG A 72 -10.60 20.90 6.24
N ASN A 73 -9.77 21.81 6.74
CA ASN A 73 -9.58 23.16 6.19
C ASN A 73 -8.22 23.31 5.47
N ASN A 74 -7.40 22.25 5.45
CA ASN A 74 -6.11 22.31 4.78
C ASN A 74 -6.28 22.09 3.27
N THR A 75 -5.76 23.03 2.47
CA THR A 75 -5.85 23.03 1.01
C THR A 75 -4.51 22.89 0.31
N THR A 76 -3.44 22.55 1.06
CA THR A 76 -2.07 22.50 0.52
C THR A 76 -1.40 21.15 0.69
N LEU A 77 -1.79 20.38 1.71
CA LEU A 77 -1.17 19.10 2.01
C LEU A 77 -1.53 18.05 0.96
N THR A 78 -0.53 17.54 0.27
CA THR A 78 -0.69 16.48 -0.74
C THR A 78 -0.22 15.11 -0.24
N THR A 79 0.72 15.09 0.71
CA THR A 79 1.28 13.85 1.23
C THR A 79 1.26 13.83 2.76
N LEU A 80 0.66 12.80 3.34
CA LEU A 80 0.58 12.62 4.80
C LEU A 80 1.12 11.24 5.18
N ASN A 81 2.15 11.23 6.02
CA ASN A 81 2.68 9.99 6.59
C ASN A 81 2.33 9.89 8.08
N LEU A 82 1.49 8.91 8.39
CA LEU A 82 1.03 8.58 9.74
C LEU A 82 1.52 7.20 10.21
N GLY A 83 2.53 6.64 9.59
CA GLY A 83 3.03 5.30 9.94
C GLY A 83 3.42 5.18 11.42
N LEU A 84 3.22 4.01 12.03
CA LEU A 84 3.63 3.68 13.41
C LEU A 84 2.99 4.55 14.51
N ASN A 85 1.68 4.81 14.43
CA ASN A 85 1.00 5.73 15.35
C ASN A 85 -0.09 5.10 16.22
N LYS A 86 -0.33 3.78 16.10
CA LYS A 86 -1.39 3.09 16.87
C LYS A 86 -2.78 3.75 16.68
N ILE A 87 -3.08 4.12 15.44
CA ILE A 87 -4.30 4.86 15.07
C ILE A 87 -5.57 4.03 15.34
N GLY A 88 -5.52 2.74 15.04
CA GLY A 88 -6.65 1.81 15.17
C GLY A 88 -7.85 2.16 14.28
N ASP A 89 -8.94 1.42 14.48
CA ASP A 89 -10.17 1.60 13.69
C ASP A 89 -10.84 2.95 13.94
N VAL A 90 -10.84 3.43 15.17
CA VAL A 90 -11.41 4.74 15.54
C VAL A 90 -10.66 5.88 14.83
N GLY A 91 -9.34 5.82 14.77
CA GLY A 91 -8.58 6.82 14.05
C GLY A 91 -8.78 6.71 12.53
N ALA A 92 -8.92 5.51 11.99
CA ALA A 92 -9.27 5.30 10.58
C ALA A 92 -10.64 5.92 10.24
N GLN A 93 -11.64 5.81 11.15
CA GLN A 93 -12.93 6.48 11.02
C GLN A 93 -12.78 8.00 10.92
N HIS A 94 -12.03 8.62 11.84
CA HIS A 94 -11.82 10.08 11.81
C HIS A 94 -11.12 10.56 10.54
N LEU A 95 -10.16 9.78 10.03
CA LEU A 95 -9.51 10.07 8.74
C LEU A 95 -10.50 9.93 7.58
N ALA A 96 -11.30 8.88 7.58
CA ALA A 96 -12.31 8.65 6.56
C ALA A 96 -13.30 9.81 6.46
N ASP A 97 -13.78 10.31 7.62
CA ASP A 97 -14.73 11.43 7.67
C ASP A 97 -14.20 12.71 7.02
N VAL A 98 -12.91 12.96 7.12
CA VAL A 98 -12.30 14.14 6.51
C VAL A 98 -11.90 13.90 5.07
N LEU A 99 -11.41 12.72 4.74
CA LEU A 99 -10.93 12.40 3.39
C LEU A 99 -12.06 12.37 2.35
N ARG A 100 -13.30 12.12 2.76
CA ARG A 100 -14.46 12.21 1.84
C ARG A 100 -14.61 13.58 1.18
N THR A 101 -14.16 14.64 1.86
CA THR A 101 -14.28 16.02 1.38
C THR A 101 -12.95 16.70 1.09
N ASN A 102 -11.83 16.08 1.48
CA ASN A 102 -10.50 16.62 1.20
C ASN A 102 -10.18 16.51 -0.29
N THR A 103 -9.75 17.60 -0.89
CA THR A 103 -9.49 17.74 -2.34
C THR A 103 -8.03 17.93 -2.68
N THR A 104 -7.11 17.67 -1.74
CA THR A 104 -5.68 17.94 -1.94
C THR A 104 -4.77 16.76 -1.64
N LEU A 105 -5.17 15.87 -0.71
CA LEU A 105 -4.33 14.77 -0.28
C LEU A 105 -4.29 13.66 -1.34
N THR A 106 -3.16 13.51 -2.00
CA THR A 106 -2.95 12.49 -3.04
C THR A 106 -2.30 11.22 -2.50
N ALA A 107 -1.52 11.31 -1.40
CA ALA A 107 -0.83 10.17 -0.82
C ALA A 107 -1.02 10.09 0.70
N LEU A 108 -1.53 8.94 1.17
CA LEU A 108 -1.73 8.64 2.60
C LEU A 108 -0.97 7.38 2.99
N ASN A 109 -0.10 7.50 3.97
CA ASN A 109 0.62 6.37 4.55
C ASN A 109 0.11 6.07 5.97
N LEU A 110 -0.53 4.92 6.13
CA LEU A 110 -1.05 4.36 7.37
C LEU A 110 -0.30 3.07 7.80
N PHE A 111 0.96 2.92 7.40
CA PHE A 111 1.79 1.78 7.73
C PHE A 111 1.82 1.52 9.25
N TYR A 112 1.60 0.26 9.66
CA TYR A 112 1.71 -0.20 11.05
C TYR A 112 0.85 0.62 12.05
N ASN A 113 -0.46 0.55 11.91
CA ASN A 113 -1.39 1.37 12.69
C ASN A 113 -2.49 0.58 13.42
N GLN A 114 -2.45 -0.75 13.44
CA GLN A 114 -3.47 -1.58 14.11
C GLN A 114 -4.88 -1.35 13.55
N ILE A 115 -4.98 -1.06 12.25
CA ILE A 115 -6.25 -0.90 11.55
C ILE A 115 -6.75 -2.30 11.18
N GLY A 116 -7.90 -2.68 11.70
CA GLY A 116 -8.57 -3.95 11.43
C GLY A 116 -9.65 -3.84 10.35
N ASP A 117 -10.51 -4.86 10.32
CA ASP A 117 -11.61 -4.93 9.35
C ASP A 117 -12.61 -3.78 9.51
N VAL A 118 -12.86 -3.32 10.73
CA VAL A 118 -13.74 -2.18 11.01
C VAL A 118 -13.14 -0.88 10.49
N GLY A 119 -11.84 -0.66 10.68
CA GLY A 119 -11.14 0.50 10.12
C GLY A 119 -11.12 0.48 8.59
N ALA A 120 -10.92 -0.70 8.00
CA ALA A 120 -11.01 -0.90 6.55
C ALA A 120 -12.42 -0.58 6.02
N HIS A 121 -13.48 -0.95 6.76
CA HIS A 121 -14.86 -0.59 6.42
C HIS A 121 -15.05 0.94 6.34
N HIS A 122 -14.53 1.69 7.30
CA HIS A 122 -14.61 3.17 7.25
C HIS A 122 -13.88 3.75 6.02
N LEU A 123 -12.76 3.15 5.61
CA LEU A 123 -12.02 3.59 4.42
C LEU A 123 -12.75 3.26 3.10
N THR A 124 -13.73 2.36 3.09
CA THR A 124 -14.53 2.01 1.89
C THR A 124 -15.20 3.24 1.30
N ASP A 125 -15.85 4.07 2.12
CA ASP A 125 -16.53 5.28 1.67
C ASP A 125 -15.54 6.30 1.07
N VAL A 126 -14.32 6.39 1.63
CA VAL A 126 -13.25 7.20 1.04
C VAL A 126 -12.89 6.70 -0.34
N LEU A 127 -12.61 5.40 -0.47
CA LEU A 127 -12.27 4.83 -1.77
C LEU A 127 -13.38 4.99 -2.80
N ARG A 128 -14.65 4.94 -2.38
CA ARG A 128 -15.81 5.09 -3.26
C ARG A 128 -16.02 6.53 -3.74
N THR A 129 -15.72 7.53 -2.92
CA THR A 129 -16.13 8.92 -3.16
C THR A 129 -14.98 9.90 -3.39
N ASN A 130 -13.80 9.62 -2.86
CA ASN A 130 -12.65 10.50 -3.03
C ASN A 130 -12.03 10.33 -4.42
N THR A 131 -11.88 11.42 -5.15
CA THR A 131 -11.37 11.49 -6.53
C THR A 131 -9.96 12.07 -6.61
N ILE A 132 -9.23 12.14 -5.48
CA ILE A 132 -7.91 12.79 -5.40
C ILE A 132 -6.83 11.81 -4.93
N LEU A 133 -7.18 10.90 -4.02
CA LEU A 133 -6.23 9.97 -3.45
C LEU A 133 -5.74 8.97 -4.50
N THR A 134 -4.45 8.99 -4.78
CA THR A 134 -3.79 8.11 -5.75
C THR A 134 -2.95 7.01 -5.11
N THR A 135 -2.53 7.23 -3.86
CA THR A 135 -1.67 6.29 -3.14
C THR A 135 -2.17 6.06 -1.71
N LEU A 136 -2.45 4.81 -1.38
CA LEU A 136 -2.83 4.39 -0.03
C LEU A 136 -1.92 3.25 0.44
N ASN A 137 -1.23 3.47 1.56
CA ASN A 137 -0.41 2.46 2.19
C ASN A 137 -1.03 1.99 3.51
N LEU A 138 -1.44 0.74 3.55
CA LEU A 138 -1.99 0.02 4.70
C LEU A 138 -1.10 -1.18 5.11
N ASP A 139 0.20 -1.18 4.75
CA ASP A 139 1.14 -2.24 5.12
C ASP A 139 1.22 -2.40 6.65
N ARG A 140 1.33 -3.64 7.13
CA ARG A 140 1.41 -3.98 8.56
C ARG A 140 0.24 -3.44 9.38
N ASN A 141 -0.95 -3.76 8.96
CA ASN A 141 -2.16 -3.57 9.73
C ASN A 141 -2.79 -4.93 10.09
N GLU A 142 -4.02 -4.92 10.58
CA GLU A 142 -4.73 -6.11 11.07
C GLU A 142 -5.92 -6.46 10.17
N ILE A 143 -5.80 -6.14 8.87
CA ILE A 143 -6.87 -6.30 7.87
C ILE A 143 -6.96 -7.77 7.49
N GLY A 144 -8.12 -8.38 7.79
CA GLY A 144 -8.46 -9.74 7.43
C GLY A 144 -9.22 -9.83 6.10
N ALA A 145 -9.83 -10.99 5.85
CA ALA A 145 -10.63 -11.23 4.65
C ALA A 145 -11.85 -10.30 4.56
N ALA A 146 -12.52 -10.03 5.69
CA ALA A 146 -13.66 -9.12 5.75
C ALA A 146 -13.23 -7.66 5.45
N GLY A 147 -12.10 -7.20 6.00
CA GLY A 147 -11.55 -5.88 5.69
C GLY A 147 -11.13 -5.76 4.22
N ALA A 148 -10.57 -6.82 3.64
CA ALA A 148 -10.24 -6.88 2.21
C ALA A 148 -11.50 -6.80 1.34
N GLN A 149 -12.62 -7.43 1.75
CA GLN A 149 -13.93 -7.27 1.09
C GLN A 149 -14.37 -5.80 1.09
N HIS A 150 -14.31 -5.13 2.23
CA HIS A 150 -14.67 -3.72 2.34
C HIS A 150 -13.80 -2.82 1.42
N ILE A 151 -12.49 -3.07 1.39
CA ILE A 151 -11.59 -2.35 0.47
C ILE A 151 -11.98 -2.64 -0.99
N ALA A 152 -12.27 -3.88 -1.34
CA ALA A 152 -12.72 -4.28 -2.67
C ALA A 152 -14.00 -3.55 -3.10
N ASP A 153 -15.00 -3.47 -2.21
CA ASP A 153 -16.25 -2.73 -2.45
C ASP A 153 -16.00 -1.23 -2.74
N GLY A 154 -15.00 -0.65 -2.08
CA GLY A 154 -14.57 0.72 -2.34
C GLY A 154 -13.85 0.88 -3.68
N LEU A 155 -13.00 -0.09 -4.04
CA LEU A 155 -12.20 -0.07 -5.27
C LEU A 155 -13.04 -0.27 -6.53
N GLN A 156 -14.16 -1.00 -6.46
CA GLN A 156 -14.97 -1.37 -7.64
C GLN A 156 -15.34 -0.18 -8.51
N ASN A 157 -15.63 0.98 -7.90
CA ASN A 157 -16.00 2.21 -8.60
C ASN A 157 -14.93 3.32 -8.46
N ASN A 158 -13.80 3.04 -7.83
CA ASN A 158 -12.73 4.02 -7.70
C ASN A 158 -11.97 4.17 -9.02
N THR A 159 -11.78 5.40 -9.46
CA THR A 159 -11.11 5.72 -10.72
C THR A 159 -9.78 6.47 -10.53
N THR A 160 -9.29 6.60 -9.30
CA THR A 160 -8.14 7.46 -9.01
C THR A 160 -7.01 6.76 -8.26
N LEU A 161 -7.30 5.75 -7.44
CA LEU A 161 -6.27 5.07 -6.68
C LEU A 161 -5.40 4.22 -7.60
N ALA A 162 -4.17 4.64 -7.81
CA ALA A 162 -3.20 3.95 -8.65
C ALA A 162 -2.34 2.96 -7.86
N THR A 163 -2.06 3.24 -6.59
CA THR A 163 -1.18 2.41 -5.75
C THR A 163 -1.88 2.03 -4.44
N LEU A 164 -2.00 0.73 -4.20
CA LEU A 164 -2.52 0.16 -2.95
C LEU A 164 -1.50 -0.82 -2.37
N ASN A 165 -1.06 -0.55 -1.15
CA ASN A 165 -0.20 -1.44 -0.40
C ASN A 165 -0.96 -2.06 0.79
N LEU A 166 -1.19 -3.35 0.71
CA LEU A 166 -1.82 -4.19 1.74
C LEU A 166 -0.86 -5.27 2.28
N LYS A 167 0.45 -5.09 2.10
CA LYS A 167 1.47 -6.05 2.57
C LYS A 167 1.35 -6.26 4.08
N ARG A 168 1.70 -7.47 4.56
CA ARG A 168 1.69 -7.80 6.00
C ARG A 168 0.35 -7.53 6.69
N ASN A 169 -0.70 -8.11 6.13
CA ASN A 169 -2.04 -8.19 6.72
C ASN A 169 -2.45 -9.68 6.83
N GLN A 170 -3.73 -9.96 7.04
CA GLN A 170 -4.27 -11.31 7.24
C GLN A 170 -5.34 -11.66 6.19
N ILE A 171 -5.11 -11.24 4.94
CA ILE A 171 -6.12 -11.24 3.86
C ILE A 171 -6.48 -12.67 3.45
N GLY A 172 -5.49 -13.56 3.29
CA GLY A 172 -5.70 -14.94 2.85
C GLY A 172 -6.34 -15.05 1.45
N ASP A 173 -6.68 -16.27 1.06
CA ASP A 173 -7.26 -16.54 -0.26
C ASP A 173 -8.66 -15.93 -0.42
N VAL A 174 -9.48 -15.95 0.64
CA VAL A 174 -10.84 -15.37 0.63
C VAL A 174 -10.82 -13.87 0.41
N GLY A 175 -9.94 -13.15 1.11
CA GLY A 175 -9.80 -11.70 0.92
C GLY A 175 -9.27 -11.35 -0.48
N VAL A 176 -8.37 -12.18 -1.02
CA VAL A 176 -7.89 -12.03 -2.41
C VAL A 176 -9.01 -12.26 -3.42
N GLN A 177 -9.95 -13.20 -3.18
CA GLN A 177 -11.11 -13.39 -4.04
C GLN A 177 -11.91 -12.09 -4.19
N HIS A 178 -12.23 -11.43 -3.08
CA HIS A 178 -12.95 -10.15 -3.11
C HIS A 178 -12.19 -9.05 -3.86
N LEU A 179 -10.89 -8.92 -3.60
CA LEU A 179 -10.04 -7.97 -4.32
C LEU A 179 -10.00 -8.28 -5.83
N ALA A 180 -9.91 -9.55 -6.19
CA ALA A 180 -9.92 -9.99 -7.58
C ALA A 180 -11.24 -9.62 -8.29
N ASP A 181 -12.37 -9.81 -7.62
CA ASP A 181 -13.69 -9.45 -8.19
C ASP A 181 -13.77 -7.94 -8.47
N ALA A 182 -13.27 -7.09 -7.58
CA ALA A 182 -13.19 -5.65 -7.79
C ALA A 182 -12.24 -5.28 -8.95
N LEU A 183 -11.09 -5.93 -9.04
CA LEU A 183 -10.07 -5.66 -10.06
C LEU A 183 -10.48 -6.06 -11.47
N ARG A 184 -11.54 -6.87 -11.66
CA ARG A 184 -12.10 -7.17 -12.97
C ARG A 184 -12.68 -5.93 -13.65
N THR A 185 -13.15 -4.96 -12.88
CA THR A 185 -13.77 -3.73 -13.38
C THR A 185 -12.98 -2.47 -13.06
N ASN A 186 -12.10 -2.51 -12.06
CA ASN A 186 -11.26 -1.37 -11.72
C ASN A 186 -10.17 -1.16 -12.77
N MET A 187 -10.17 0.03 -13.38
CA MET A 187 -9.22 0.45 -14.40
C MET A 187 -8.28 1.57 -13.93
N ALA A 188 -8.14 1.77 -12.62
CA ALA A 188 -7.27 2.79 -12.04
C ALA A 188 -6.02 2.20 -11.40
N LEU A 189 -6.15 1.02 -10.76
CA LEU A 189 -5.06 0.45 -9.98
C LEU A 189 -3.97 -0.10 -10.89
N THR A 190 -2.77 0.44 -10.74
CA THR A 190 -1.57 0.03 -11.48
C THR A 190 -0.60 -0.77 -10.62
N THR A 191 -0.62 -0.54 -9.31
CA THR A 191 0.30 -1.20 -8.37
C THR A 191 -0.47 -1.78 -7.19
N LEU A 192 -0.34 -3.09 -7.00
CA LEU A 192 -0.93 -3.82 -5.87
C LEU A 192 0.13 -4.63 -5.13
N SER A 193 0.25 -4.39 -3.82
CA SER A 193 1.14 -5.15 -2.95
C SER A 193 0.33 -5.97 -1.95
N LEU A 194 0.46 -7.30 -2.05
CA LEU A 194 -0.20 -8.31 -1.23
C LEU A 194 0.81 -9.27 -0.55
N GLY A 195 2.07 -8.88 -0.45
CA GLY A 195 3.08 -9.71 0.22
C GLY A 195 2.74 -9.97 1.69
N TRP A 196 3.14 -11.15 2.23
CA TRP A 196 2.91 -11.51 3.64
C TRP A 196 1.43 -11.52 4.05
N ASN A 197 0.57 -12.16 3.28
CA ASN A 197 -0.87 -12.23 3.53
C ASN A 197 -1.40 -13.66 3.67
N GLY A 198 -0.53 -14.66 3.64
CA GLY A 198 -0.95 -16.07 3.75
C GLY A 198 -1.70 -16.59 2.51
N ILE A 199 -1.48 -15.96 1.35
CA ILE A 199 -2.11 -16.31 0.08
C ILE A 199 -1.53 -17.64 -0.43
N GLY A 200 -2.40 -18.59 -0.74
CA GLY A 200 -2.05 -19.89 -1.30
C GLY A 200 -2.35 -19.99 -2.80
N ASN A 201 -2.44 -21.26 -3.25
CA ASN A 201 -2.71 -21.57 -4.67
C ASN A 201 -4.09 -21.06 -5.14
N ILE A 202 -5.09 -21.07 -4.25
CA ILE A 202 -6.44 -20.59 -4.57
C ILE A 202 -6.45 -19.07 -4.76
N GLY A 203 -5.77 -18.30 -3.90
CA GLY A 203 -5.63 -16.86 -4.09
C GLY A 203 -4.85 -16.53 -5.37
N ALA A 204 -3.81 -17.30 -5.69
CA ALA A 204 -3.07 -17.17 -6.94
C ALA A 204 -3.95 -17.43 -8.17
N LEU A 205 -4.88 -18.42 -8.11
CA LEU A 205 -5.88 -18.67 -9.17
C LEU A 205 -6.78 -17.46 -9.39
N TYR A 206 -7.32 -16.85 -8.32
CA TYR A 206 -8.18 -15.65 -8.46
C TYR A 206 -7.42 -14.47 -9.08
N LEU A 207 -6.15 -14.25 -8.70
CA LEU A 207 -5.31 -13.23 -9.31
C LEU A 207 -4.97 -13.52 -10.78
N ALA A 208 -4.76 -14.79 -11.11
CA ALA A 208 -4.57 -15.21 -12.49
C ALA A 208 -5.79 -14.88 -13.37
N ASP A 209 -7.01 -15.12 -12.86
CA ASP A 209 -8.25 -14.78 -13.57
C ASP A 209 -8.37 -13.26 -13.81
N VAL A 210 -7.94 -12.43 -12.86
CA VAL A 210 -7.85 -10.98 -13.08
C VAL A 210 -6.84 -10.65 -14.18
N LEU A 211 -5.62 -11.19 -14.09
CA LEU A 211 -4.54 -10.86 -15.01
C LEU A 211 -4.86 -11.18 -16.48
N ARG A 212 -5.76 -12.15 -16.76
CA ARG A 212 -6.18 -12.46 -18.14
C ARG A 212 -6.88 -11.30 -18.84
N ASN A 213 -7.58 -10.45 -18.10
CA ASN A 213 -8.44 -9.41 -18.67
C ASN A 213 -8.13 -7.98 -18.16
N ASN A 214 -7.43 -7.82 -17.04
CA ASN A 214 -7.09 -6.52 -16.52
C ASN A 214 -5.94 -5.92 -17.34
N THR A 215 -6.14 -4.69 -17.80
CA THR A 215 -5.23 -3.97 -18.68
C THR A 215 -4.56 -2.77 -18.00
N THR A 216 -4.61 -2.69 -16.68
CA THR A 216 -4.05 -1.54 -15.93
C THR A 216 -3.00 -1.94 -14.92
N LEU A 217 -3.08 -3.15 -14.36
CA LEU A 217 -2.14 -3.60 -13.33
C LEU A 217 -0.76 -3.87 -13.95
N THR A 218 0.22 -3.08 -13.57
CA THR A 218 1.61 -3.17 -14.05
C THR A 218 2.56 -3.79 -13.03
N ILE A 219 2.25 -3.66 -11.73
CA ILE A 219 3.08 -4.17 -10.64
C ILE A 219 2.21 -4.99 -9.68
N LEU A 220 2.57 -6.26 -9.50
CA LEU A 220 1.95 -7.15 -8.53
C LEU A 220 3.03 -7.74 -7.61
N ASN A 221 2.90 -7.48 -6.31
CA ASN A 221 3.78 -8.04 -5.30
C ASN A 221 3.05 -9.10 -4.47
N LEU A 222 3.51 -10.34 -4.57
CA LEU A 222 3.04 -11.53 -3.85
C LEU A 222 4.13 -12.14 -2.96
N GLU A 223 5.17 -11.38 -2.63
CA GLU A 223 6.30 -11.82 -1.81
C GLU A 223 5.82 -12.44 -0.49
N ARG A 224 6.50 -13.52 -0.08
CA ARG A 224 6.27 -14.17 1.22
C ARG A 224 4.81 -14.52 1.47
N ASN A 225 4.30 -15.31 0.59
CA ASN A 225 3.01 -15.98 0.69
C ASN A 225 3.22 -17.51 0.75
N ARG A 226 2.18 -18.29 0.43
CA ARG A 226 2.21 -19.76 0.44
C ARG A 226 1.89 -20.31 -0.94
N ILE A 227 2.36 -19.61 -1.99
CA ILE A 227 2.12 -20.00 -3.38
C ILE A 227 3.11 -21.11 -3.73
N GLU A 228 2.56 -22.22 -4.19
CA GLU A 228 3.29 -23.41 -4.64
C GLU A 228 3.27 -23.50 -6.18
N ASP A 229 3.82 -24.58 -6.72
CA ASP A 229 3.88 -24.81 -8.17
C ASP A 229 2.54 -24.71 -8.88
N VAL A 230 1.45 -25.21 -8.26
CA VAL A 230 0.08 -25.13 -8.82
C VAL A 230 -0.41 -23.68 -8.92
N GLY A 231 -0.19 -22.87 -7.89
CA GLY A 231 -0.53 -21.45 -7.91
C GLY A 231 0.25 -20.68 -8.97
N VAL A 232 1.54 -21.00 -9.10
CA VAL A 232 2.40 -20.43 -10.15
C VAL A 232 1.96 -20.86 -11.54
N GLN A 233 1.52 -22.11 -11.74
CA GLN A 233 0.97 -22.57 -13.03
C GLN A 233 -0.19 -21.68 -13.46
N HIS A 234 -1.15 -21.38 -12.57
CA HIS A 234 -2.27 -20.50 -12.86
C HIS A 234 -1.82 -19.09 -13.28
N LEU A 235 -0.87 -18.52 -12.53
CA LEU A 235 -0.30 -17.20 -12.87
C LEU A 235 0.44 -17.24 -14.21
N ALA A 236 1.22 -18.27 -14.46
CA ALA A 236 1.94 -18.46 -15.72
C ALA A 236 0.98 -18.54 -16.92
N ASP A 237 -0.11 -19.32 -16.80
CA ASP A 237 -1.12 -19.43 -17.86
C ASP A 237 -1.79 -18.08 -18.17
N ALA A 238 -2.03 -17.25 -17.16
CA ALA A 238 -2.56 -15.91 -17.35
C ALA A 238 -1.54 -14.97 -18.02
N LEU A 239 -0.28 -15.06 -17.62
CA LEU A 239 0.79 -14.23 -18.17
C LEU A 239 1.11 -14.51 -19.64
N ARG A 240 0.71 -15.67 -20.20
CA ARG A 240 0.87 -15.95 -21.63
C ARG A 240 0.09 -14.98 -22.50
N THR A 241 -1.03 -14.45 -21.99
CA THR A 241 -1.90 -13.52 -22.73
C THR A 241 -1.91 -12.10 -22.15
N ASN A 242 -1.43 -11.92 -20.91
CA ASN A 242 -1.36 -10.61 -20.28
C ASN A 242 -0.24 -9.77 -20.93
N THR A 243 -0.60 -8.57 -21.34
CA THR A 243 0.30 -7.60 -22.00
C THR A 243 0.52 -6.33 -21.21
N THR A 244 0.27 -6.34 -19.89
CA THR A 244 0.33 -5.15 -19.03
C THR A 244 1.21 -5.31 -17.83
N LEU A 245 1.32 -6.51 -17.24
CA LEU A 245 2.12 -6.72 -16.05
C LEU A 245 3.62 -6.66 -16.39
N MET A 246 4.29 -5.69 -15.80
CA MET A 246 5.73 -5.45 -16.00
C MET A 246 6.57 -6.03 -14.85
N THR A 247 6.02 -6.04 -13.64
CA THR A 247 6.74 -6.50 -12.45
C THR A 247 5.89 -7.50 -11.67
N LEU A 248 6.44 -8.70 -11.47
CA LEU A 248 5.88 -9.74 -10.61
C LEU A 248 6.90 -10.13 -9.54
N ASN A 249 6.53 -9.96 -8.27
CA ASN A 249 7.34 -10.41 -7.15
C ASN A 249 6.69 -11.65 -6.51
N LEU A 250 7.34 -12.78 -6.64
CA LEU A 250 7.01 -14.09 -6.05
C LEU A 250 8.10 -14.57 -5.08
N GLY A 251 9.00 -13.71 -4.66
CA GLY A 251 10.06 -14.07 -3.69
C GLY A 251 9.49 -14.60 -2.37
N LEU A 252 10.23 -15.47 -1.68
CA LEU A 252 9.82 -16.05 -0.38
C LEU A 252 8.46 -16.77 -0.43
N ASN A 253 8.23 -17.57 -1.48
CA ASN A 253 7.10 -18.49 -1.60
C ASN A 253 7.60 -19.96 -1.52
N VAL A 254 6.79 -20.91 -1.95
CA VAL A 254 7.09 -22.36 -1.88
C VAL A 254 7.20 -22.95 -3.31
N ILE A 255 7.77 -22.17 -4.22
CA ILE A 255 7.86 -22.51 -5.64
C ILE A 255 9.04 -23.46 -5.87
N GLY A 256 8.77 -24.62 -6.45
CA GLY A 256 9.78 -25.62 -6.80
C GLY A 256 10.20 -25.58 -8.29
N ASN A 257 10.81 -26.66 -8.72
CA ASN A 257 11.29 -26.81 -10.11
C ASN A 257 10.16 -26.80 -11.12
N VAL A 258 8.98 -27.34 -10.77
CA VAL A 258 7.81 -27.40 -11.68
C VAL A 258 7.24 -25.99 -11.91
N GLY A 259 7.10 -25.19 -10.87
CA GLY A 259 6.68 -23.80 -10.98
C GLY A 259 7.69 -22.95 -11.78
N ALA A 260 8.98 -23.18 -11.54
CA ALA A 260 10.04 -22.53 -12.31
C ALA A 260 9.98 -22.89 -13.81
N HIS A 261 9.64 -24.14 -14.16
CA HIS A 261 9.44 -24.55 -15.54
C HIS A 261 8.26 -23.81 -16.19
N HIS A 262 7.11 -23.70 -15.50
CA HIS A 262 5.95 -22.93 -16.01
C HIS A 262 6.31 -21.46 -16.27
N LEU A 263 7.05 -20.83 -15.36
CA LEU A 263 7.52 -19.44 -15.55
C LEU A 263 8.54 -19.32 -16.70
N ALA A 264 9.43 -20.32 -16.86
CA ALA A 264 10.34 -20.35 -17.99
C ALA A 264 9.61 -20.38 -19.34
N ASP A 265 8.50 -21.13 -19.44
CA ASP A 265 7.66 -21.13 -20.64
C ASP A 265 7.03 -19.75 -20.93
N VAL A 266 6.57 -19.04 -19.89
CA VAL A 266 6.11 -17.66 -20.03
C VAL A 266 7.23 -16.74 -20.53
N LEU A 267 8.40 -16.82 -19.93
CA LEU A 267 9.54 -15.96 -20.30
C LEU A 267 9.97 -16.13 -21.78
N ARG A 268 9.68 -17.27 -22.41
CA ARG A 268 9.97 -17.46 -23.85
C ARG A 268 9.07 -16.65 -24.78
N THR A 269 7.87 -16.27 -24.33
CA THR A 269 6.85 -15.68 -25.20
C THR A 269 6.30 -14.34 -24.72
N ASN A 270 6.30 -14.08 -23.39
CA ASN A 270 5.81 -12.83 -22.84
C ASN A 270 6.83 -11.71 -23.07
N THR A 271 6.37 -10.60 -23.64
CA THR A 271 7.20 -9.45 -24.03
C THR A 271 7.04 -8.25 -23.10
N THR A 272 6.22 -8.35 -22.07
CA THR A 272 5.89 -7.23 -21.17
C THR A 272 6.50 -7.36 -19.79
N LEU A 273 6.71 -8.59 -19.30
CA LEU A 273 7.27 -8.83 -17.98
C LEU A 273 8.79 -8.50 -17.99
N THR A 274 9.13 -7.35 -17.43
CA THR A 274 10.51 -6.86 -17.35
C THR A 274 11.22 -7.27 -16.06
N THR A 275 10.46 -7.49 -14.99
CA THR A 275 11.02 -7.81 -13.67
C THR A 275 10.26 -8.99 -13.05
N LEU A 276 10.99 -10.06 -12.76
CA LEU A 276 10.48 -11.24 -12.04
C LEU A 276 11.38 -11.52 -10.85
N ASN A 277 10.81 -11.54 -9.65
CA ASN A 277 11.54 -11.93 -8.44
C ASN A 277 11.06 -13.32 -7.98
N LEU A 278 11.98 -14.26 -7.88
CA LEU A 278 11.82 -15.63 -7.40
C LEU A 278 12.79 -15.97 -6.25
N GLU A 279 13.43 -14.99 -5.65
CA GLU A 279 14.38 -15.20 -4.55
C GLU A 279 13.74 -15.96 -3.40
N ASN A 280 14.56 -16.79 -2.74
CA ASN A 280 14.14 -17.55 -1.55
C ASN A 280 12.89 -18.42 -1.79
N ASN A 281 12.87 -19.14 -2.90
CA ASN A 281 11.94 -20.23 -3.20
C ASN A 281 12.67 -21.59 -3.12
N HIS A 282 11.98 -22.68 -3.44
CA HIS A 282 12.53 -24.03 -3.46
C HIS A 282 13.01 -24.45 -4.85
N ILE A 283 13.51 -23.48 -5.62
CA ILE A 283 14.01 -23.71 -6.97
C ILE A 283 15.44 -24.24 -6.88
N GLU A 284 15.66 -25.45 -7.37
CA GLU A 284 16.94 -26.12 -7.43
C GLU A 284 17.60 -25.94 -8.81
N ALA A 285 18.72 -26.64 -9.02
CA ALA A 285 19.50 -26.53 -10.25
C ALA A 285 18.68 -26.77 -11.53
N VAL A 286 17.75 -27.75 -11.51
CA VAL A 286 16.90 -28.08 -12.67
C VAL A 286 15.97 -26.93 -13.01
N GLY A 287 15.26 -26.38 -12.03
CA GLY A 287 14.39 -25.21 -12.23
C GLY A 287 15.17 -23.97 -12.67
N GLY A 288 16.34 -23.75 -12.05
CA GLY A 288 17.25 -22.67 -12.44
C GLY A 288 17.74 -22.80 -13.89
N GLN A 289 18.05 -24.04 -14.37
CA GLN A 289 18.42 -24.27 -15.76
C GLN A 289 17.29 -23.96 -16.73
N HIS A 290 16.04 -24.33 -16.43
CA HIS A 290 14.88 -23.97 -17.28
C HIS A 290 14.72 -22.47 -17.44
N LEU A 291 14.84 -21.70 -16.34
CA LEU A 291 14.78 -20.24 -16.36
C LEU A 291 15.93 -19.64 -17.16
N ALA A 292 17.15 -20.13 -16.96
CA ALA A 292 18.33 -19.67 -17.69
C ALA A 292 18.20 -19.91 -19.19
N ASP A 293 17.71 -21.09 -19.62
CA ASP A 293 17.48 -21.42 -21.02
C ASP A 293 16.40 -20.56 -21.66
N ALA A 294 15.34 -20.21 -20.91
CA ALA A 294 14.31 -19.30 -21.38
C ALA A 294 14.84 -17.87 -21.63
N LEU A 295 15.73 -17.40 -20.74
CA LEU A 295 16.32 -16.05 -20.85
C LEU A 295 17.32 -15.89 -22.01
N ARG A 296 17.91 -16.97 -22.52
CA ARG A 296 18.84 -16.87 -23.67
C ARG A 296 18.24 -16.17 -24.88
N ASN A 297 16.94 -16.34 -25.09
CA ASN A 297 16.22 -15.76 -26.24
C ASN A 297 15.22 -14.66 -25.82
N ASN A 298 15.09 -14.37 -24.52
CA ASN A 298 14.24 -13.31 -24.01
C ASN A 298 15.02 -12.00 -23.93
N THR A 299 14.58 -10.99 -24.68
CA THR A 299 15.20 -9.65 -24.70
C THR A 299 14.42 -8.64 -23.84
N HIS A 300 13.29 -9.04 -23.26
CA HIS A 300 12.36 -8.14 -22.57
C HIS A 300 12.51 -8.19 -21.03
N THR A 301 12.72 -9.37 -20.47
CA THR A 301 12.93 -9.51 -19.02
C THR A 301 14.36 -9.09 -18.65
N THR A 302 14.50 -7.87 -18.18
CA THR A 302 15.79 -7.25 -17.87
C THR A 302 16.26 -7.54 -16.44
N LYS A 303 15.34 -7.96 -15.55
CA LYS A 303 15.65 -8.25 -14.14
C LYS A 303 14.99 -9.56 -13.72
N LEU A 304 15.79 -10.59 -13.56
CA LEU A 304 15.40 -11.83 -12.89
C LEU A 304 16.21 -11.96 -11.60
N TYR A 305 15.50 -12.03 -10.47
CA TYR A 305 16.09 -12.30 -9.17
C TYR A 305 15.79 -13.75 -8.82
N ILE A 306 16.83 -14.57 -8.68
CA ILE A 306 16.73 -15.97 -8.28
C ILE A 306 17.90 -16.31 -7.37
N VAL A 307 17.64 -17.02 -6.31
CA VAL A 307 18.66 -17.74 -5.52
C VAL A 307 18.34 -19.21 -5.66
N VAL A 308 19.19 -19.93 -6.38
CA VAL A 308 19.08 -21.39 -6.45
C VAL A 308 19.45 -21.95 -5.07
N ALA A 309 18.56 -22.75 -4.49
CA ALA A 309 18.86 -23.41 -3.24
C ALA A 309 20.09 -24.31 -3.44
N HIS A 310 21.22 -23.91 -2.88
CA HIS A 310 22.33 -24.82 -2.72
C HIS A 310 21.92 -25.80 -1.62
N CYS A 311 22.10 -27.09 -1.85
CA CYS A 311 22.10 -28.11 -0.81
C CYS A 311 23.20 -27.74 0.19
N LEU A 312 22.87 -26.92 1.19
CA LEU A 312 23.60 -26.84 2.40
C LEU A 312 23.23 -28.17 3.15
N GLU A 313 24.02 -29.21 2.95
CA GLU A 313 24.09 -30.27 3.91
C GLU A 313 24.41 -29.62 5.27
N TRP A 314 23.40 -29.48 6.08
CA TRP A 314 23.60 -29.22 7.50
C TRP A 314 24.13 -30.53 8.08
N ASP A 315 25.45 -30.69 8.08
CA ASP A 315 26.10 -31.61 8.96
C ASP A 315 25.71 -31.25 10.40
N VAL A 316 24.86 -32.09 10.96
CA VAL A 316 24.49 -32.07 12.37
C VAL A 316 25.73 -32.49 13.16
N PHE A 317 26.38 -31.55 13.84
CA PHE A 317 27.22 -31.81 14.98
C PHE A 317 26.58 -31.34 16.27
#